data_a7f5404727540eb7927080896de113e1
#
_entry.id   a7f5404727540eb7927080896de113e1
#
_cell.length_a   1.000
_cell.length_b   1.000
_cell.length_c   1.000
_cell.angle_alpha   90.00
_cell.angle_beta   90.00
_cell.angle_gamma   90.00
#
_symmetry.space_group_name_H-M   'P 1'
#
loop_
_entity.id
_entity.type
_entity.pdbx_description
1 polymer ?
#
loop_
_entity_poly.entity_id
_entity_poly.type
_entity_poly.pdbx_seq_one_letter_code
_entity_poly.pdbx_strand_id
1 'polypeptide(L)'
;VLDASLLMDNLYFIKEREAACKNMSIHEITLALSEQSDVIYFSARKLGSARGGGICTGNREVFEKIRELVPLYEGFLTYGGMSVREMAAMTVGLEETMDLEVINQGPQFIAEMSRQLQEVGVPVVTPSGGLGCHINAGRFLDHLPQQEYPAGALAAALYLVSGVRGMERGTMSEQRNPDGSEPLAHMELVRLAMPRRVYTLSHVQYTVDRLAWLFDNRALIGGLKFVEEPKVLRFFFGKLAPISDWQDKLLAKFKADFGDSL
;
A
#
# COMPACT_ATOMS: atom_id res chain seq x y z
N VAL A 1 -1.64 -1.41 22.84
CA VAL A 1 -1.45 -0.33 21.87
C VAL A 1 -2.09 -0.74 20.56
N LEU A 2 -2.94 0.13 19.97
CA LEU A 2 -3.59 -0.06 18.68
C LEU A 2 -3.01 0.90 17.63
N ASP A 3 -2.46 0.35 16.55
CA ASP A 3 -2.20 1.12 15.32
C ASP A 3 -3.51 1.23 14.52
N ALA A 4 -4.12 2.40 14.59
CA ALA A 4 -5.39 2.70 13.91
C ALA A 4 -5.20 3.34 12.52
N SER A 5 -3.97 3.33 11.96
CA SER A 5 -3.69 4.01 10.68
C SER A 5 -4.54 3.50 9.51
N LEU A 6 -4.97 2.23 9.54
CA LEU A 6 -5.85 1.61 8.54
C LEU A 6 -7.18 1.14 9.14
N LEU A 7 -7.57 1.71 10.28
CA LEU A 7 -8.75 1.26 11.01
C LEU A 7 -10.02 1.30 10.16
N MET A 8 -10.22 2.32 9.34
CA MET A 8 -11.43 2.48 8.53
C MET A 8 -11.71 1.29 7.60
N ASP A 9 -10.69 0.76 6.93
CA ASP A 9 -10.85 -0.41 6.05
C ASP A 9 -11.18 -1.65 6.88
N ASN A 10 -10.57 -1.77 8.07
CA ASN A 10 -10.87 -2.84 9.01
C ASN A 10 -12.29 -2.73 9.58
N LEU A 11 -12.77 -1.52 9.88
CA LEU A 11 -14.16 -1.31 10.33
C LEU A 11 -15.17 -1.78 9.29
N TYR A 12 -14.93 -1.51 8.01
CA TYR A 12 -15.74 -2.03 6.92
C TYR A 12 -15.76 -3.56 6.94
N PHE A 13 -14.58 -4.21 6.96
CA PHE A 13 -14.53 -5.68 6.96
C PHE A 13 -15.07 -6.31 8.23
N ILE A 14 -14.89 -5.70 9.40
CA ILE A 14 -15.48 -6.16 10.65
C ILE A 14 -17.01 -6.14 10.53
N LYS A 15 -17.58 -5.02 10.06
CA LYS A 15 -19.02 -4.90 9.87
C LYS A 15 -19.58 -5.93 8.89
N GLU A 16 -18.86 -6.20 7.79
CA GLU A 16 -19.31 -7.14 6.77
C GLU A 16 -19.11 -8.62 7.15
N ARG A 17 -18.09 -8.94 7.92
CA ARG A 17 -17.66 -10.33 8.14
C ARG A 17 -17.95 -10.85 9.55
N GLU A 18 -18.02 -9.98 10.56
CA GLU A 18 -18.26 -10.37 11.94
C GLU A 18 -19.74 -10.31 12.28
N ALA A 19 -20.35 -11.49 12.51
CA ALA A 19 -21.79 -11.60 12.79
C ALA A 19 -22.24 -10.75 13.98
N ALA A 20 -21.41 -10.62 15.03
CA ALA A 20 -21.69 -9.80 16.20
C ALA A 20 -21.74 -8.30 15.89
N CYS A 21 -21.03 -7.85 14.86
CA CYS A 21 -20.90 -6.44 14.50
C CYS A 21 -21.86 -6.00 13.38
N LYS A 22 -22.60 -6.94 12.78
CA LYS A 22 -23.45 -6.67 11.61
C LYS A 22 -24.48 -5.56 11.83
N ASN A 23 -25.05 -5.46 13.04
CA ASN A 23 -26.06 -4.47 13.40
C ASN A 23 -25.47 -3.24 14.13
N MET A 24 -24.18 -3.22 14.41
CA MET A 24 -23.49 -2.09 15.05
C MET A 24 -23.22 -1.00 14.03
N SER A 25 -23.28 0.26 14.45
CA SER A 25 -22.76 1.38 13.69
C SER A 25 -21.21 1.33 13.62
N ILE A 26 -20.62 2.04 12.68
CA ILE A 26 -19.14 2.18 12.59
C ILE A 26 -18.58 2.80 13.87
N HIS A 27 -19.32 3.76 14.46
CA HIS A 27 -18.93 4.38 15.73
C HIS A 27 -18.92 3.36 16.89
N GLU A 28 -19.93 2.52 17.01
CA GLU A 28 -19.98 1.48 18.06
C GLU A 28 -18.86 0.45 17.91
N ILE A 29 -18.53 0.04 16.69
CA ILE A 29 -17.40 -0.87 16.42
C ILE A 29 -16.07 -0.18 16.79
N THR A 30 -15.91 1.10 16.42
CA THR A 30 -14.72 1.88 16.77
C THR A 30 -14.55 2.00 18.27
N LEU A 31 -15.62 2.30 18.99
CA LEU A 31 -15.63 2.40 20.44
C LEU A 31 -15.24 1.07 21.10
N ALA A 32 -15.86 -0.03 20.68
CA ALA A 32 -15.56 -1.36 21.21
C ALA A 32 -14.08 -1.78 21.00
N LEU A 33 -13.46 -1.38 19.88
CA LEU A 33 -12.04 -1.62 19.65
C LEU A 33 -11.15 -0.70 20.50
N SER A 34 -11.55 0.56 20.68
CA SER A 34 -10.77 1.52 21.44
C SER A 34 -10.77 1.21 22.93
N GLU A 35 -11.85 0.70 23.48
CA GLU A 35 -11.96 0.30 24.89
C GLU A 35 -11.01 -0.85 25.27
N GLN A 36 -10.53 -1.62 24.31
CA GLN A 36 -9.57 -2.70 24.52
C GLN A 36 -8.10 -2.23 24.44
N SER A 37 -7.85 -0.92 24.31
CA SER A 37 -6.52 -0.37 24.08
C SER A 37 -6.19 0.77 25.02
N ASP A 38 -5.01 0.72 25.64
CA ASP A 38 -4.51 1.80 26.51
C ASP A 38 -4.02 3.01 25.70
N VAL A 39 -3.48 2.76 24.52
CA VAL A 39 -2.96 3.78 23.59
C VAL A 39 -3.41 3.46 22.18
N ILE A 40 -3.91 4.47 21.49
CA ILE A 40 -4.26 4.40 20.07
C ILE A 40 -3.46 5.48 19.35
N TYR A 41 -2.80 5.11 18.26
CA TYR A 41 -2.19 6.09 17.37
C TYR A 41 -2.62 5.88 15.93
N PHE A 42 -2.60 6.94 15.13
CA PHE A 42 -2.99 6.86 13.74
C PHE A 42 -2.27 7.87 12.85
N SER A 43 -2.12 7.49 11.59
CA SER A 43 -1.73 8.41 10.52
C SER A 43 -2.97 8.98 9.86
N ALA A 44 -3.15 10.30 9.92
CA ALA A 44 -4.31 10.96 9.29
C ALA A 44 -4.29 10.90 7.75
N ARG A 45 -3.15 10.57 7.14
CA ARG A 45 -3.07 10.35 5.67
C ARG A 45 -3.89 9.16 5.19
N LYS A 46 -4.15 8.21 6.08
CA LYS A 46 -4.93 7.01 5.80
C LYS A 46 -6.29 7.09 6.49
N LEU A 47 -6.27 7.22 7.83
CA LEU A 47 -7.47 7.50 8.60
C LEU A 47 -7.78 8.99 8.50
N GLY A 48 -8.89 9.46 8.05
CA GLY A 48 -9.24 10.88 7.98
C GLY A 48 -8.75 11.65 6.76
N SER A 49 -8.01 11.02 5.83
CA SER A 49 -7.61 11.62 4.53
C SER A 49 -6.96 13.01 4.60
N ALA A 50 -6.18 13.26 5.66
CA ALA A 50 -5.48 14.53 5.92
C ALA A 50 -4.01 14.30 6.22
N ARG A 51 -3.24 15.35 6.44
CA ARG A 51 -1.87 15.26 6.94
C ARG A 51 -1.84 15.14 8.47
N GLY A 52 -0.69 14.70 9.01
CA GLY A 52 -0.49 14.55 10.44
C GLY A 52 -0.98 13.21 10.97
N GLY A 53 -1.44 13.22 12.19
CA GLY A 53 -1.91 12.06 12.93
C GLY A 53 -2.22 12.43 14.36
N GLY A 54 -2.46 11.42 15.18
CA GLY A 54 -2.74 11.61 16.60
C GLY A 54 -2.36 10.42 17.43
N ILE A 55 -2.16 10.67 18.71
CA ILE A 55 -2.00 9.66 19.75
C ILE A 55 -3.05 9.94 20.82
N CYS A 56 -3.84 8.94 21.19
CA CYS A 56 -4.90 9.02 22.17
C CYS A 56 -4.64 8.01 23.30
N THR A 57 -4.87 8.42 24.54
CA THR A 57 -4.84 7.52 25.69
C THR A 57 -5.74 8.05 26.80
N GLY A 58 -6.44 7.13 27.49
CA GLY A 58 -7.15 7.43 28.73
C GLY A 58 -6.27 7.37 29.98
N ASN A 59 -5.02 6.90 29.86
CA ASN A 59 -4.09 6.76 30.98
C ASN A 59 -3.27 8.03 31.17
N ARG A 60 -3.48 8.71 32.30
CA ARG A 60 -2.82 9.98 32.62
C ARG A 60 -1.30 9.86 32.70
N GLU A 61 -0.75 8.81 33.26
CA GLU A 61 0.69 8.60 33.38
C GLU A 61 1.33 8.42 32.00
N VAL A 62 0.70 7.63 31.13
CA VAL A 62 1.13 7.43 29.75
C VAL A 62 1.07 8.74 28.98
N PHE A 63 -0.02 9.51 29.12
CA PHE A 63 -0.17 10.82 28.50
C PHE A 63 0.98 11.78 28.84
N GLU A 64 1.33 11.90 30.14
CA GLU A 64 2.41 12.81 30.56
C GLU A 64 3.77 12.40 29.95
N LYS A 65 4.08 11.10 29.93
CA LYS A 65 5.31 10.60 29.30
C LYS A 65 5.37 10.86 27.79
N ILE A 66 4.28 10.62 27.07
CA ILE A 66 4.20 10.88 25.62
C ILE A 66 4.28 12.37 25.34
N ARG A 67 3.59 13.19 26.12
CA ARG A 67 3.56 14.63 25.97
C ARG A 67 4.97 15.25 25.99
N GLU A 68 5.85 14.77 26.82
CA GLU A 68 7.24 15.25 26.92
C GLU A 68 8.06 14.99 25.65
N LEU A 69 7.69 13.97 24.86
CA LEU A 69 8.35 13.62 23.60
C LEU A 69 7.89 14.47 22.42
N VAL A 70 6.69 15.04 22.48
CA VAL A 70 6.12 15.81 21.37
C VAL A 70 7.00 17.01 20.97
N PRO A 71 7.47 17.88 21.90
CA PRO A 71 8.34 18.99 21.53
C PRO A 71 9.68 18.54 20.95
N LEU A 72 10.11 17.32 21.28
CA LEU A 72 11.40 16.78 20.85
C LEU A 72 11.37 16.24 19.42
N TYR A 73 10.25 15.63 19.01
CA TYR A 73 10.15 14.90 17.75
C TYR A 73 9.19 15.51 16.73
N GLU A 74 8.17 16.27 17.17
CA GLU A 74 7.08 16.70 16.31
C GLU A 74 6.92 18.22 16.24
N GLY A 75 6.79 18.90 17.37
CA GLY A 75 6.58 20.33 17.46
C GLY A 75 5.94 20.75 18.77
N PHE A 76 5.39 21.96 18.85
CA PHE A 76 4.76 22.44 20.09
C PHE A 76 3.54 21.60 20.46
N LEU A 77 3.29 21.47 21.77
CA LEU A 77 2.20 20.66 22.33
C LEU A 77 0.81 21.03 21.83
N THR A 78 0.61 22.28 21.39
CA THR A 78 -0.68 22.79 20.93
C THR A 78 -1.07 22.32 19.53
N TYR A 79 -0.10 21.93 18.70
CA TYR A 79 -0.37 21.56 17.30
C TYR A 79 0.52 20.43 16.76
N GLY A 80 1.54 19.97 17.51
CA GLY A 80 2.41 18.86 17.07
C GLY A 80 3.05 19.07 15.70
N GLY A 81 3.39 20.31 15.32
CA GLY A 81 3.94 20.65 14.00
C GLY A 81 2.90 20.76 12.87
N MET A 82 1.61 20.51 13.12
CA MET A 82 0.55 20.65 12.13
C MET A 82 0.04 22.09 12.01
N SER A 83 -0.34 22.52 10.81
CA SER A 83 -1.04 23.77 10.61
C SER A 83 -2.50 23.67 11.07
N VAL A 84 -3.13 24.81 11.38
CA VAL A 84 -4.56 24.88 11.72
C VAL A 84 -5.43 24.29 10.60
N ARG A 85 -5.06 24.52 9.35
CA ARG A 85 -5.75 23.96 8.17
C ARG A 85 -5.68 22.43 8.13
N GLU A 86 -4.54 21.85 8.47
CA GLU A 86 -4.37 20.40 8.53
C GLU A 86 -5.18 19.78 9.68
N MET A 87 -5.22 20.45 10.84
CA MET A 87 -6.05 20.03 11.97
C MET A 87 -7.54 20.08 11.63
N ALA A 88 -8.00 21.17 11.00
CA ALA A 88 -9.38 21.29 10.54
C ALA A 88 -9.76 20.23 9.51
N ALA A 89 -8.89 19.98 8.53
CA ALA A 89 -9.10 18.92 7.54
C ALA A 89 -9.12 17.52 8.18
N MET A 90 -8.26 17.28 9.16
CA MET A 90 -8.22 16.01 9.90
C MET A 90 -9.51 15.78 10.69
N THR A 91 -10.04 16.82 11.35
CA THR A 91 -11.32 16.73 12.09
C THR A 91 -12.45 16.28 11.18
N VAL A 92 -12.64 16.93 10.04
CA VAL A 92 -13.67 16.54 9.06
C VAL A 92 -13.42 15.13 8.55
N GLY A 93 -12.17 14.79 8.21
CA GLY A 93 -11.83 13.47 7.69
C GLY A 93 -12.03 12.33 8.71
N LEU A 94 -11.84 12.60 10.00
CA LEU A 94 -12.13 11.62 11.06
C LEU A 94 -13.64 11.40 11.23
N GLU A 95 -14.45 12.48 11.16
CA GLU A 95 -15.92 12.39 11.17
C GLU A 95 -16.42 11.56 9.96
N GLU A 96 -15.91 11.83 8.76
CA GLU A 96 -16.23 11.06 7.55
C GLU A 96 -15.86 9.57 7.67
N THR A 97 -14.86 9.22 8.47
CA THR A 97 -14.47 7.82 8.72
C THR A 97 -15.55 7.03 9.45
N MET A 98 -16.49 7.69 10.11
CA MET A 98 -17.65 7.05 10.78
C MET A 98 -18.81 6.76 9.82
N ASP A 99 -18.72 7.19 8.56
CA ASP A 99 -19.71 6.95 7.53
C ASP A 99 -19.36 5.69 6.71
N LEU A 100 -20.23 4.69 6.74
CA LEU A 100 -20.05 3.45 5.99
C LEU A 100 -19.93 3.69 4.48
N GLU A 101 -20.69 4.62 3.91
CA GLU A 101 -20.65 4.94 2.49
C GLU A 101 -19.32 5.57 2.05
N VAL A 102 -18.61 6.16 3.00
CA VAL A 102 -17.28 6.71 2.76
C VAL A 102 -16.21 5.62 2.85
N ILE A 103 -16.26 4.77 3.89
CA ILE A 103 -15.20 3.78 4.12
C ILE A 103 -15.30 2.54 3.23
N ASN A 104 -16.48 2.23 2.66
CA ASN A 104 -16.67 1.10 1.75
C ASN A 104 -16.00 1.31 0.37
N GLN A 105 -15.79 2.56 -0.06
CA GLN A 105 -15.30 2.89 -1.40
C GLN A 105 -13.96 2.22 -1.73
N GLY A 106 -12.97 2.34 -0.83
CA GLY A 106 -11.65 1.73 -1.03
C GLY A 106 -11.72 0.22 -1.22
N PRO A 107 -12.27 -0.53 -0.25
CA PRO A 107 -12.45 -1.98 -0.36
C PRO A 107 -13.20 -2.43 -1.62
N GLN A 108 -14.27 -1.73 -2.03
CA GLN A 108 -15.03 -2.06 -3.23
C GLN A 108 -14.21 -1.87 -4.53
N PHE A 109 -13.47 -0.76 -4.65
CA PHE A 109 -12.58 -0.53 -5.81
C PHE A 109 -11.49 -1.59 -5.89
N ILE A 110 -10.92 -1.98 -4.76
CA ILE A 110 -9.87 -3.01 -4.70
C ILE A 110 -10.44 -4.38 -5.03
N ALA A 111 -11.63 -4.70 -4.55
CA ALA A 111 -12.32 -5.94 -4.87
C ALA A 111 -12.61 -6.03 -6.37
N GLU A 112 -13.10 -4.95 -6.98
CA GLU A 112 -13.38 -4.91 -8.42
C GLU A 112 -12.08 -5.04 -9.24
N MET A 113 -11.03 -4.32 -8.88
CA MET A 113 -9.73 -4.47 -9.54
C MET A 113 -9.18 -5.90 -9.42
N SER A 114 -9.28 -6.50 -8.22
CA SER A 114 -8.85 -7.87 -7.99
C SER A 114 -9.65 -8.88 -8.82
N ARG A 115 -10.96 -8.69 -8.94
CA ARG A 115 -11.84 -9.53 -9.76
C ARG A 115 -11.44 -9.47 -11.23
N GLN A 116 -11.30 -8.27 -11.80
CA GLN A 116 -10.93 -8.07 -13.20
C GLN A 116 -9.54 -8.68 -13.50
N LEU A 117 -8.56 -8.50 -12.61
CA LEU A 117 -7.22 -9.07 -12.78
C LEU A 117 -7.26 -10.61 -12.77
N GLN A 118 -8.09 -11.22 -11.90
CA GLN A 118 -8.27 -12.68 -11.88
C GLN A 118 -8.90 -13.19 -13.17
N GLU A 119 -9.87 -12.47 -13.74
CA GLU A 119 -10.54 -12.84 -14.99
C GLU A 119 -9.57 -12.88 -16.17
N VAL A 120 -8.54 -12.05 -16.18
CA VAL A 120 -7.47 -12.06 -17.19
C VAL A 120 -6.26 -12.91 -16.80
N GLY A 121 -6.38 -13.72 -15.73
CA GLY A 121 -5.36 -14.68 -15.30
C GLY A 121 -4.20 -14.09 -14.51
N VAL A 122 -4.21 -12.80 -14.19
CA VAL A 122 -3.16 -12.15 -13.39
C VAL A 122 -3.25 -12.63 -11.93
N PRO A 123 -2.17 -13.18 -11.37
CA PRO A 123 -2.17 -13.70 -10.00
C PRO A 123 -2.20 -12.57 -8.99
N VAL A 124 -3.26 -12.54 -8.17
CA VAL A 124 -3.45 -11.56 -7.08
C VAL A 124 -3.65 -12.26 -5.74
N VAL A 125 -3.39 -11.55 -4.66
CA VAL A 125 -3.67 -12.03 -3.30
C VAL A 125 -5.17 -11.96 -3.03
N THR A 126 -5.74 -13.07 -2.54
CA THR A 126 -7.16 -13.18 -2.19
C THR A 126 -7.33 -13.71 -0.76
N PRO A 127 -8.40 -13.30 -0.05
CA PRO A 127 -9.37 -12.28 -0.45
C PRO A 127 -8.74 -10.89 -0.53
N SER A 128 -9.36 -9.98 -1.31
CA SER A 128 -8.90 -8.59 -1.41
C SER A 128 -8.99 -7.85 -0.08
N GLY A 129 -8.04 -6.97 0.19
CA GLY A 129 -7.99 -6.13 1.37
C GLY A 129 -8.49 -4.69 1.11
N GLY A 130 -8.24 -3.79 2.07
CA GLY A 130 -8.67 -2.40 2.01
C GLY A 130 -7.61 -1.40 1.55
N LEU A 131 -6.31 -1.74 1.68
CA LEU A 131 -5.22 -0.81 1.38
C LEU A 131 -4.86 -0.71 -0.10
N GLY A 132 -4.96 -1.83 -0.82
CA GLY A 132 -4.58 -1.90 -2.22
C GLY A 132 -4.71 -3.33 -2.77
N CYS A 133 -4.68 -3.44 -4.10
CA CYS A 133 -4.58 -4.71 -4.78
C CYS A 133 -3.13 -5.18 -4.76
N HIS A 134 -2.89 -6.43 -4.37
CA HIS A 134 -1.56 -7.03 -4.30
C HIS A 134 -1.40 -8.09 -5.39
N ILE A 135 -0.52 -7.83 -6.34
CA ILE A 135 -0.18 -8.76 -7.40
C ILE A 135 0.92 -9.68 -6.89
N ASN A 136 0.77 -10.99 -7.08
CA ASN A 136 1.81 -11.97 -6.77
C ASN A 136 2.83 -12.00 -7.91
N ALA A 137 3.88 -11.19 -7.78
CA ALA A 137 4.93 -11.03 -8.78
C ALA A 137 5.76 -12.31 -8.96
N GLY A 138 5.94 -13.11 -7.92
CA GLY A 138 6.63 -14.39 -8.02
C GLY A 138 5.87 -15.41 -8.88
N ARG A 139 4.53 -15.35 -8.91
CA ARG A 139 3.71 -16.16 -9.83
C ARG A 139 3.52 -15.49 -11.19
N PHE A 140 3.58 -14.17 -11.25
CA PHE A 140 3.48 -13.42 -12.49
C PHE A 140 4.73 -13.62 -13.36
N LEU A 141 5.92 -13.61 -12.74
CA LEU A 141 7.24 -13.77 -13.35
C LEU A 141 7.90 -15.06 -12.84
N ASP A 142 7.20 -16.17 -13.00
CA ASP A 142 7.60 -17.50 -12.50
C ASP A 142 8.91 -18.03 -13.11
N HIS A 143 9.38 -17.42 -14.18
CA HIS A 143 10.66 -17.69 -14.83
C HIS A 143 11.86 -16.95 -14.17
N LEU A 144 11.60 -16.00 -13.25
CA LEU A 144 12.67 -15.26 -12.56
C LEU A 144 12.98 -15.89 -11.20
N PRO A 145 14.25 -16.13 -10.85
CA PRO A 145 14.62 -16.48 -9.49
C PRO A 145 14.36 -15.30 -8.53
N GLN A 146 14.03 -15.61 -7.29
CA GLN A 146 13.66 -14.58 -6.31
C GLN A 146 14.79 -13.58 -6.02
N GLN A 147 16.06 -14.04 -6.15
CA GLN A 147 17.26 -13.20 -6.02
C GLN A 147 17.40 -12.11 -7.12
N GLU A 148 16.62 -12.23 -8.17
CA GLU A 148 16.53 -11.24 -9.25
C GLU A 148 15.36 -10.27 -9.07
N TYR A 149 14.75 -10.24 -7.88
CA TYR A 149 13.73 -9.30 -7.44
C TYR A 149 12.49 -9.20 -8.35
N PRO A 150 11.71 -10.29 -8.50
CA PRO A 150 10.54 -10.30 -9.39
C PRO A 150 9.52 -9.19 -9.10
N ALA A 151 9.30 -8.85 -7.82
CA ALA A 151 8.40 -7.75 -7.45
C ALA A 151 8.93 -6.39 -7.92
N GLY A 152 10.23 -6.15 -7.79
CA GLY A 152 10.89 -4.96 -8.31
C GLY A 152 10.83 -4.89 -9.84
N ALA A 153 11.10 -6.00 -10.51
CA ALA A 153 11.06 -6.12 -11.97
C ALA A 153 9.66 -5.84 -12.53
N LEU A 154 8.62 -6.43 -11.92
CA LEU A 154 7.23 -6.18 -12.30
C LEU A 154 6.82 -4.73 -12.06
N ALA A 155 7.20 -4.15 -10.92
CA ALA A 155 6.89 -2.74 -10.63
C ALA A 155 7.55 -1.80 -11.64
N ALA A 156 8.81 -2.07 -12.03
CA ALA A 156 9.53 -1.32 -13.06
C ALA A 156 8.90 -1.48 -14.45
N ALA A 157 8.54 -2.71 -14.84
CA ALA A 157 7.88 -3.00 -16.09
C ALA A 157 6.52 -2.29 -16.21
N LEU A 158 5.70 -2.35 -15.16
CA LEU A 158 4.41 -1.67 -15.12
C LEU A 158 4.58 -0.15 -15.29
N TYR A 159 5.53 0.44 -14.56
CA TYR A 159 5.80 1.86 -14.67
C TYR A 159 6.26 2.25 -16.08
N LEU A 160 7.12 1.44 -16.69
CA LEU A 160 7.69 1.70 -18.01
C LEU A 160 6.61 1.77 -19.10
N VAL A 161 5.59 0.91 -19.04
CA VAL A 161 4.56 0.80 -20.10
C VAL A 161 3.25 1.50 -19.77
N SER A 162 3.14 2.12 -18.60
CA SER A 162 1.85 2.70 -18.17
C SER A 162 1.96 3.98 -17.33
N GLY A 163 3.14 4.28 -16.77
CA GLY A 163 3.27 5.32 -15.74
C GLY A 163 2.62 4.95 -14.39
N VAL A 164 2.02 3.76 -14.26
CA VAL A 164 1.43 3.31 -13.00
C VAL A 164 2.52 2.87 -12.04
N ARG A 165 2.60 3.52 -10.89
CA ARG A 165 3.59 3.24 -9.87
C ARG A 165 3.08 2.20 -8.87
N GLY A 166 3.55 0.97 -9.00
CA GLY A 166 3.42 -0.07 -7.99
C GLY A 166 4.48 0.04 -6.90
N MET A 167 4.18 -0.45 -5.71
CA MET A 167 5.13 -0.54 -4.60
C MET A 167 5.60 -1.98 -4.46
N GLU A 168 6.89 -2.19 -4.59
CA GLU A 168 7.53 -3.48 -4.31
C GLU A 168 7.32 -3.87 -2.84
N ARG A 169 7.00 -5.14 -2.61
CA ARG A 169 6.85 -5.79 -1.31
C ARG A 169 7.34 -7.24 -1.41
N GLY A 170 8.64 -7.40 -1.52
CA GLY A 170 9.30 -8.68 -1.66
C GLY A 170 10.72 -8.63 -1.08
N THR A 171 11.59 -9.44 -1.60
CA THR A 171 12.97 -9.61 -1.14
C THR A 171 13.77 -8.31 -1.13
N MET A 172 13.55 -7.41 -2.10
CA MET A 172 14.21 -6.11 -2.13
C MET A 172 13.87 -5.24 -0.90
N SER A 173 12.68 -5.40 -0.33
CA SER A 173 12.25 -4.67 0.88
C SER A 173 12.88 -5.22 2.17
N GLU A 174 13.36 -6.45 2.15
CA GLU A 174 14.01 -7.06 3.31
C GLU A 174 15.41 -6.48 3.53
N GLN A 175 15.83 -6.37 4.78
CA GLN A 175 17.18 -5.94 5.12
C GLN A 175 18.11 -7.16 5.14
N ARG A 176 19.35 -7.02 4.66
CA ARG A 176 20.33 -8.11 4.76
C ARG A 176 20.55 -8.55 6.20
N ASN A 177 20.80 -9.83 6.37
CA ASN A 177 21.21 -10.39 7.65
C ASN A 177 22.57 -9.82 8.10
N PRO A 178 22.92 -9.88 9.39
CA PRO A 178 24.21 -9.42 9.89
C PRO A 178 25.43 -10.07 9.23
N ASP A 179 25.30 -11.29 8.72
CA ASP A 179 26.33 -12.03 7.98
C ASP A 179 26.45 -11.62 6.51
N GLY A 180 25.59 -10.67 6.05
CA GLY A 180 25.52 -10.20 4.67
C GLY A 180 24.66 -11.06 3.75
N SER A 181 24.12 -12.19 4.21
CA SER A 181 23.20 -13.01 3.43
C SER A 181 21.88 -12.29 3.16
N GLU A 182 21.22 -12.66 2.07
CA GLU A 182 19.93 -12.10 1.68
C GLU A 182 18.79 -12.97 2.20
N PRO A 183 17.94 -12.46 3.13
CA PRO A 183 16.72 -13.17 3.48
C PRO A 183 15.72 -13.03 2.32
N LEU A 184 15.22 -14.15 1.84
CA LEU A 184 14.17 -14.14 0.83
C LEU A 184 12.83 -13.86 1.50
N ALA A 185 12.05 -12.95 0.94
CA ALA A 185 10.70 -12.68 1.42
C ALA A 185 9.80 -13.90 1.23
N HIS A 186 8.82 -14.06 2.11
CA HIS A 186 7.85 -15.14 2.00
C HIS A 186 7.04 -15.08 0.68
N MET A 187 6.77 -13.88 0.18
CA MET A 187 6.11 -13.64 -1.10
C MET A 187 6.72 -12.42 -1.81
N GLU A 188 6.77 -12.49 -3.12
CA GLU A 188 7.10 -11.36 -3.98
C GLU A 188 5.82 -10.67 -4.42
N LEU A 189 5.55 -9.48 -3.90
CA LEU A 189 4.31 -8.76 -4.14
C LEU A 189 4.55 -7.37 -4.74
N VAL A 190 3.67 -6.96 -5.63
CA VAL A 190 3.53 -5.56 -6.05
C VAL A 190 2.21 -5.03 -5.51
N ARG A 191 2.27 -4.01 -4.67
CA ARG A 191 1.09 -3.36 -4.11
C ARG A 191 0.68 -2.18 -4.97
N LEU A 192 -0.55 -2.20 -5.45
CA LEU A 192 -1.23 -1.07 -6.07
C LEU A 192 -2.13 -0.42 -5.03
N ALA A 193 -1.64 0.66 -4.43
CA ALA A 193 -2.39 1.37 -3.40
C ALA A 193 -3.55 2.16 -4.02
N MET A 194 -4.71 2.09 -3.38
CA MET A 194 -5.93 2.79 -3.79
C MET A 194 -6.37 3.80 -2.71
N PRO A 195 -5.73 4.97 -2.64
CA PRO A 195 -6.17 6.01 -1.72
C PRO A 195 -7.57 6.50 -2.12
N ARG A 196 -8.41 6.70 -1.11
CA ARG A 196 -9.79 7.14 -1.30
C ARG A 196 -9.86 8.48 -2.04
N ARG A 197 -10.88 8.63 -2.90
CA ARG A 197 -11.21 9.87 -3.64
C ARG A 197 -10.09 10.38 -4.56
N VAL A 198 -9.11 9.51 -4.89
CA VAL A 198 -8.02 9.88 -5.79
C VAL A 198 -8.24 9.27 -7.18
N TYR A 199 -8.61 8.01 -7.22
CA TYR A 199 -8.78 7.27 -8.48
C TYR A 199 -10.24 6.99 -8.79
N THR A 200 -10.53 6.83 -10.07
CA THR A 200 -11.84 6.45 -10.63
C THR A 200 -11.78 5.05 -11.22
N LEU A 201 -12.93 4.48 -11.59
CA LEU A 201 -12.98 3.19 -12.28
C LEU A 201 -12.21 3.17 -13.59
N SER A 202 -12.11 4.30 -14.30
CA SER A 202 -11.28 4.38 -15.52
C SER A 202 -9.79 4.22 -15.24
N HIS A 203 -9.29 4.69 -14.11
CA HIS A 203 -7.90 4.41 -13.69
C HIS A 203 -7.70 2.93 -13.35
N VAL A 204 -8.70 2.30 -12.72
CA VAL A 204 -8.68 0.85 -12.44
C VAL A 204 -8.63 0.08 -13.76
N GLN A 205 -9.54 0.37 -14.69
CA GLN A 205 -9.60 -0.29 -16.00
C GLN A 205 -8.28 -0.14 -16.76
N TYR A 206 -7.76 1.09 -16.85
CA TYR A 206 -6.46 1.34 -17.48
C TYR A 206 -5.35 0.48 -16.88
N THR A 207 -5.30 0.39 -15.54
CA THR A 207 -4.27 -0.41 -14.85
C THR A 207 -4.44 -1.90 -15.13
N VAL A 208 -5.69 -2.40 -15.14
CA VAL A 208 -6.00 -3.79 -15.46
C VAL A 208 -5.57 -4.12 -16.90
N ASP A 209 -5.91 -3.27 -17.87
CA ASP A 209 -5.54 -3.48 -19.28
C ASP A 209 -4.02 -3.55 -19.47
N ARG A 210 -3.28 -2.67 -18.78
CA ARG A 210 -1.81 -2.68 -18.84
C ARG A 210 -1.20 -3.91 -18.18
N LEU A 211 -1.75 -4.35 -17.06
CA LEU A 211 -1.31 -5.58 -16.40
C LEU A 211 -1.66 -6.85 -17.18
N ALA A 212 -2.82 -6.89 -17.83
CA ALA A 212 -3.18 -7.98 -18.73
C ALA A 212 -2.17 -8.09 -19.89
N TRP A 213 -1.89 -6.96 -20.55
CA TRP A 213 -0.88 -6.92 -21.61
C TRP A 213 0.50 -7.35 -21.13
N LEU A 214 0.93 -6.87 -19.93
CA LEU A 214 2.20 -7.29 -19.34
C LEU A 214 2.23 -8.80 -19.03
N PHE A 215 1.12 -9.34 -18.56
CA PHE A 215 1.01 -10.77 -18.27
C PHE A 215 1.15 -11.63 -19.52
N ASP A 216 0.55 -11.22 -20.63
CA ASP A 216 0.70 -11.88 -21.93
C ASP A 216 2.14 -11.80 -22.47
N ASN A 217 2.85 -10.71 -22.14
CA ASN A 217 4.21 -10.45 -22.59
C ASN A 217 5.26 -10.67 -21.48
N ARG A 218 4.91 -11.33 -20.37
CA ARG A 218 5.77 -11.46 -19.17
C ARG A 218 7.12 -12.12 -19.43
N ALA A 219 7.23 -12.97 -20.43
CA ALA A 219 8.49 -13.60 -20.81
C ALA A 219 9.56 -12.60 -21.30
N LEU A 220 9.16 -11.38 -21.66
CA LEU A 220 10.09 -10.30 -22.02
C LEU A 220 10.69 -9.62 -20.80
N ILE A 221 10.08 -9.75 -19.62
CA ILE A 221 10.52 -9.08 -18.40
C ILE A 221 11.66 -9.89 -17.78
N GLY A 222 12.81 -9.28 -17.60
CA GLY A 222 13.96 -9.87 -16.93
C GLY A 222 14.14 -9.34 -15.51
N GLY A 223 15.13 -9.90 -14.80
CA GLY A 223 15.44 -9.57 -13.43
C GLY A 223 16.18 -8.23 -13.26
N LEU A 224 16.36 -7.88 -11.98
CA LEU A 224 17.11 -6.72 -11.53
C LEU A 224 18.28 -7.15 -10.64
N LYS A 225 19.28 -6.27 -10.51
CA LYS A 225 20.39 -6.39 -9.56
C LYS A 225 20.68 -5.06 -8.90
N PHE A 226 21.15 -5.07 -7.65
CA PHE A 226 21.69 -3.86 -7.03
C PHE A 226 23.01 -3.45 -7.72
N VAL A 227 23.12 -2.18 -8.04
CA VAL A 227 24.37 -1.53 -8.47
C VAL A 227 24.91 -0.63 -7.36
N GLU A 228 24.06 -0.18 -6.46
CA GLU A 228 24.42 0.54 -5.25
C GLU A 228 23.48 0.07 -4.14
N GLU A 229 24.05 -0.54 -3.10
CA GLU A 229 23.28 -1.07 -1.99
C GLU A 229 23.76 -0.49 -0.65
N PRO A 230 22.97 0.41 -0.02
CA PRO A 230 23.30 0.94 1.29
C PRO A 230 23.12 -0.12 2.38
N LYS A 231 23.91 0.01 3.48
CA LYS A 231 23.87 -0.93 4.62
C LYS A 231 22.52 -0.93 5.35
N VAL A 232 21.79 0.19 5.32
CA VAL A 232 20.48 0.35 5.95
C VAL A 232 19.51 1.00 4.98
N LEU A 233 18.22 0.68 5.11
CA LEU A 233 17.15 1.26 4.30
C LEU A 233 17.37 1.08 2.78
N ARG A 234 17.89 -0.08 2.35
CA ARG A 234 18.19 -0.36 0.95
C ARG A 234 16.97 -0.21 0.04
N PHE A 235 15.77 -0.46 0.55
CA PHE A 235 14.53 -0.22 -0.17
C PHE A 235 14.33 1.24 -0.60
N PHE A 236 14.83 2.20 0.21
CA PHE A 236 14.66 3.63 -0.06
C PHE A 236 15.81 4.24 -0.86
N PHE A 237 17.02 3.74 -0.66
CA PHE A 237 18.23 4.37 -1.17
C PHE A 237 19.02 3.50 -2.14
N GLY A 238 18.66 2.23 -2.28
CA GLY A 238 19.31 1.32 -3.21
C GLY A 238 19.05 1.70 -4.65
N LYS A 239 20.06 1.50 -5.52
CA LYS A 239 19.91 1.66 -6.95
C LYS A 239 19.99 0.29 -7.60
N LEU A 240 19.03 0.01 -8.46
CA LEU A 240 18.98 -1.22 -9.23
C LEU A 240 19.19 -0.95 -10.70
N ALA A 241 19.69 -1.95 -11.40
CA ALA A 241 19.78 -1.97 -12.86
C ALA A 241 19.20 -3.28 -13.38
N PRO A 242 18.68 -3.31 -14.60
CA PRO A 242 18.31 -4.55 -15.27
C PRO A 242 19.53 -5.46 -15.44
N ILE A 243 19.31 -6.77 -15.36
CA ILE A 243 20.37 -7.77 -15.60
C ILE A 243 20.68 -7.88 -17.10
N SER A 244 19.70 -7.57 -17.96
CA SER A 244 19.79 -7.59 -19.41
C SER A 244 19.12 -6.35 -20.02
N ASP A 245 18.97 -6.30 -21.32
CA ASP A 245 18.29 -5.26 -22.10
C ASP A 245 16.76 -5.46 -22.19
N TRP A 246 16.17 -6.14 -21.22
CA TRP A 246 14.76 -6.51 -21.26
C TRP A 246 13.82 -5.30 -21.33
N GLN A 247 14.16 -4.19 -20.69
CA GLN A 247 13.36 -2.97 -20.71
C GLN A 247 13.24 -2.38 -22.14
N ASP A 248 14.31 -2.44 -22.94
CA ASP A 248 14.30 -1.95 -24.31
C ASP A 248 13.45 -2.83 -25.22
N LYS A 249 13.54 -4.16 -25.04
CA LYS A 249 12.71 -5.14 -25.74
C LYS A 249 11.23 -5.00 -25.40
N LEU A 250 10.91 -4.83 -24.10
CA LEU A 250 9.54 -4.61 -23.64
C LEU A 250 8.95 -3.33 -24.22
N LEU A 251 9.72 -2.23 -24.21
CA LEU A 251 9.29 -0.95 -24.76
C LEU A 251 9.12 -1.02 -26.29
N ALA A 252 10.01 -1.69 -27.00
CA ALA A 252 9.87 -1.92 -28.44
C ALA A 252 8.60 -2.70 -28.77
N LYS A 253 8.30 -3.76 -28.01
CA LYS A 253 7.04 -4.53 -28.16
C LYS A 253 5.82 -3.66 -27.87
N PHE A 254 5.86 -2.86 -26.77
CA PHE A 254 4.77 -1.95 -26.42
C PHE A 254 4.48 -0.95 -27.56
N LYS A 255 5.51 -0.33 -28.10
CA LYS A 255 5.37 0.60 -29.24
C LYS A 255 4.87 -0.07 -30.49
N ALA A 256 5.24 -1.33 -30.74
CA ALA A 256 4.72 -2.09 -31.87
C ALA A 256 3.21 -2.36 -31.75
N ASP A 257 2.71 -2.58 -30.53
CA ASP A 257 1.30 -2.89 -30.29
C ASP A 257 0.41 -1.64 -30.16
N PHE A 258 0.92 -0.55 -29.60
CA PHE A 258 0.13 0.63 -29.23
C PHE A 258 0.60 1.95 -29.87
N GLY A 259 1.70 1.94 -30.64
CA GLY A 259 2.31 3.16 -31.16
C GLY A 259 2.92 4.02 -30.04
N ASP A 260 2.83 5.35 -30.19
CA ASP A 260 3.35 6.31 -29.23
C ASP A 260 2.29 6.71 -28.17
N SER A 261 1.40 5.80 -27.79
CA SER A 261 0.29 6.05 -26.86
C SER A 261 0.67 5.84 -25.39
N LEU A 262 1.86 6.31 -25.00
CA LEU A 262 2.27 6.34 -23.57
C LEU A 262 1.73 7.59 -22.89
#